data_2f21888ef4a23f0544f54570e21b8d17
#
_entry.id   2f21888ef4a23f0544f54570e21b8d17
#
_cell.length_a   1.000
_cell.length_b   1.000
_cell.length_c   1.000
_cell.angle_alpha   90.00
_cell.angle_beta   90.00
_cell.angle_gamma   90.00
#
_symmetry.space_group_name_H-M   'P 1'
#
loop_
_entity.id
_entity.type
_entity.pdbx_description
1 polymer ?
#
loop_
_entity_poly.entity_id
_entity_poly.type
_entity_poly.pdbx_seq_one_letter_code
_entity_poly.pdbx_strand_id
1 'polypeptide(L)'
;MQPLHGNCLIAYARHKYILTMVNGEYRYFNGGDLVFADASQIRVDKCVENFVFVSRDTLSLFLPMLKEEALNLHAHKKVSSLLVHHCTRDIPVFQEVAQLSQNKNLRYAEMLRKRALIFALLSVFLEDTQFIPLLLNVLQPNMRT
;
A
#
# COMPACT_ATOMS: atom_id res chain seq x y z
N MET A 1 -7.01 19.28 4.99
CA MET A 1 -6.34 18.02 4.66
C MET A 1 -7.07 17.33 3.52
N GLN A 2 -6.37 16.92 2.53
CA GLN A 2 -7.00 16.28 1.38
C GLN A 2 -7.46 14.87 1.71
N PRO A 3 -8.61 14.46 1.16
CA PRO A 3 -9.05 13.08 1.29
C PRO A 3 -8.03 12.13 0.69
N LEU A 4 -7.79 11.02 1.36
CA LEU A 4 -6.85 10.01 0.90
C LEU A 4 -7.55 8.91 0.11
N HIS A 5 -8.74 9.18 -0.41
CA HIS A 5 -9.52 8.22 -1.20
C HIS A 5 -8.79 7.84 -2.48
N GLY A 6 -8.77 6.57 -2.75
CA GLY A 6 -8.12 6.04 -3.94
C GLY A 6 -6.62 5.82 -3.79
N ASN A 7 -6.05 6.20 -2.66
CA ASN A 7 -4.63 5.99 -2.39
C ASN A 7 -4.44 4.86 -1.40
N CYS A 8 -3.28 4.21 -1.50
CA CYS A 8 -2.87 3.21 -0.54
C CYS A 8 -1.61 3.65 0.18
N LEU A 9 -1.30 2.94 1.24
CA LEU A 9 -0.19 3.23 2.10
C LEU A 9 0.59 1.94 2.31
N ILE A 10 1.91 2.02 2.18
CA ILE A 10 2.80 0.92 2.57
C ILE A 10 3.62 1.40 3.75
N ALA A 11 3.57 0.65 4.84
CA ALA A 11 4.32 0.95 6.07
C ALA A 11 5.29 -0.16 6.38
N TYR A 12 6.43 0.21 6.95
CA TYR A 12 7.45 -0.73 7.37
C TYR A 12 8.29 -0.11 8.47
N ALA A 13 8.70 -0.92 9.44
CA ALA A 13 9.70 -0.49 10.41
C ALA A 13 10.52 -1.70 10.87
N ARG A 14 11.75 -1.44 11.30
CA ARG A 14 12.63 -2.48 11.84
C ARG A 14 12.25 -2.92 13.24
N HIS A 15 11.58 -2.05 13.97
CA HIS A 15 11.15 -2.28 15.34
C HIS A 15 9.63 -2.32 15.39
N LYS A 16 9.09 -2.75 16.52
CA LYS A 16 7.64 -2.74 16.72
C LYS A 16 7.08 -1.36 16.44
N TYR A 17 5.95 -1.32 15.76
CA TYR A 17 5.31 -0.05 15.44
C TYR A 17 3.80 -0.15 15.51
N ILE A 18 3.16 1.01 15.54
CA ILE A 18 1.72 1.13 15.71
C ILE A 18 1.17 1.98 14.58
N LEU A 19 0.06 1.53 14.01
CA LEU A 19 -0.73 2.35 13.11
C LEU A 19 -2.03 2.72 13.83
N THR A 20 -2.40 3.99 13.75
CA THR A 20 -3.67 4.45 14.29
C THR A 20 -4.71 4.46 13.18
N MET A 21 -5.80 3.72 13.40
CA MET A 21 -6.90 3.68 12.43
C MET A 21 -7.76 4.93 12.58
N VAL A 22 -8.48 5.28 11.52
CA VAL A 22 -9.37 6.45 11.52
C VAL A 22 -10.43 6.34 12.62
N ASN A 23 -10.87 5.12 12.92
CA ASN A 23 -11.86 4.89 13.99
C ASN A 23 -11.30 4.99 15.40
N GLY A 24 -10.00 5.28 15.55
CA GLY A 24 -9.34 5.42 16.85
C GLY A 24 -8.66 4.16 17.37
N GLU A 25 -8.83 3.03 16.71
CA GLU A 25 -8.16 1.80 17.12
C GLU A 25 -6.68 1.86 16.82
N TYR A 26 -5.89 1.20 17.67
CA TYR A 26 -4.46 1.02 17.44
C TYR A 26 -4.20 -0.38 16.91
N ARG A 27 -3.40 -0.46 15.86
CA ARG A 27 -2.96 -1.75 15.33
C ARG A 27 -1.46 -1.87 15.52
N TYR A 28 -1.05 -2.99 16.10
CA TYR A 28 0.32 -3.24 16.52
C TYR A 28 0.99 -4.20 15.55
N PHE A 29 2.23 -3.89 15.17
CA PHE A 29 2.98 -4.70 14.22
C PHE A 29 4.37 -4.98 14.75
N ASN A 30 4.91 -6.13 14.40
CA ASN A 30 6.28 -6.51 14.74
C ASN A 30 7.27 -5.84 13.79
N GLY A 31 8.51 -5.73 14.24
CA GLY A 31 9.58 -5.29 13.35
C GLY A 31 9.71 -6.25 12.18
N GLY A 32 9.87 -5.71 10.98
CA GLY A 32 9.94 -6.48 9.76
C GLY A 32 8.61 -6.71 9.06
N ASP A 33 7.50 -6.33 9.70
CA ASP A 33 6.20 -6.42 9.03
C ASP A 33 6.07 -5.33 7.97
N LEU A 34 5.68 -5.74 6.78
CA LEU A 34 5.32 -4.81 5.70
C LEU A 34 3.79 -4.76 5.64
N VAL A 35 3.24 -3.58 5.76
CA VAL A 35 1.78 -3.39 5.82
C VAL A 35 1.32 -2.62 4.59
N PHE A 36 0.29 -3.14 3.93
CA PHE A 36 -0.40 -2.46 2.84
C PHE A 36 -1.81 -2.14 3.31
N ALA A 37 -2.21 -0.89 3.18
CA ALA A 37 -3.48 -0.44 3.71
C ALA A 37 -4.15 0.59 2.81
N ASP A 38 -5.48 0.65 2.91
CA ASP A 38 -6.25 1.75 2.36
C ASP A 38 -5.90 3.01 3.16
N ALA A 39 -5.31 4.00 2.49
CA ALA A 39 -4.83 5.20 3.17
C ALA A 39 -5.96 5.98 3.83
N SER A 40 -7.19 5.86 3.34
CA SER A 40 -8.34 6.54 3.94
C SER A 40 -8.71 5.98 5.31
N GLN A 41 -8.23 4.78 5.66
CA GLN A 41 -8.52 4.12 6.92
C GLN A 41 -7.43 4.32 7.97
N ILE A 42 -6.34 4.99 7.62
CA ILE A 42 -5.19 5.16 8.49
C ILE A 42 -5.02 6.64 8.81
N ARG A 43 -4.85 6.93 10.10
CA ARG A 43 -4.45 8.27 10.52
C ARG A 43 -2.91 8.32 10.52
N VAL A 44 -2.34 9.20 9.71
CA VAL A 44 -0.90 9.34 9.61
C VAL A 44 -0.44 10.39 10.60
N ASP A 45 0.30 9.96 11.62
CA ASP A 45 0.88 10.88 12.60
C ASP A 45 2.27 11.32 12.14
N LYS A 46 2.66 12.52 12.57
CA LYS A 46 3.95 13.10 12.21
C LYS A 46 5.14 12.27 12.67
N CYS A 47 4.92 11.40 13.63
CA CYS A 47 5.99 10.60 14.23
C CYS A 47 6.34 9.36 13.42
N VAL A 48 5.59 9.03 12.40
CA VAL A 48 5.84 7.81 11.62
C VAL A 48 6.63 8.18 10.37
N GLU A 49 7.90 7.76 10.37
CA GLU A 49 8.84 8.11 9.32
C GLU A 49 8.86 7.12 8.16
N ASN A 50 8.12 6.02 8.29
CA ASN A 50 8.27 4.87 7.39
C ASN A 50 7.01 4.57 6.59
N PHE A 51 6.43 5.60 5.98
CA PHE A 51 5.30 5.45 5.09
C PHE A 51 5.69 5.76 3.65
N VAL A 52 5.12 4.98 2.74
CA VAL A 52 5.14 5.29 1.32
C VAL A 52 3.69 5.33 0.85
N PHE A 53 3.27 6.45 0.29
CA PHE A 53 1.95 6.56 -0.31
C PHE A 53 1.99 6.08 -1.75
N VAL A 54 1.02 5.26 -2.12
CA VAL A 54 0.86 4.77 -3.47
C VAL A 54 -0.40 5.40 -4.04
N SER A 55 -0.22 6.26 -5.02
CA SER A 55 -1.33 7.02 -5.59
C SER A 55 -2.28 6.14 -6.37
N ARG A 56 -3.52 6.63 -6.50
CA ARG A 56 -4.51 5.98 -7.34
C ARG A 56 -4.00 5.75 -8.76
N ASP A 57 -3.27 6.72 -9.31
CA ASP A 57 -2.74 6.59 -10.67
C ASP A 57 -1.77 5.42 -10.79
N THR A 58 -0.88 5.27 -9.80
CA THR A 58 0.06 4.15 -9.79
C THR A 58 -0.69 2.82 -9.65
N LEU A 59 -1.68 2.75 -8.75
CA LEU A 59 -2.47 1.53 -8.58
C LEU A 59 -3.23 1.18 -9.85
N SER A 60 -3.76 2.18 -10.54
CA SER A 60 -4.48 1.96 -11.79
C SER A 60 -3.59 1.40 -12.89
N LEU A 61 -2.30 1.70 -12.86
CA LEU A 61 -1.34 1.11 -13.78
C LEU A 61 -1.00 -0.32 -13.42
N PHE A 62 -1.05 -0.65 -12.12
CA PHE A 62 -0.73 -2.00 -11.65
C PHE A 62 -1.82 -3.01 -12.00
N LEU A 63 -3.08 -2.61 -11.90
CA LEU A 63 -4.23 -3.51 -12.12
C LEU A 63 -4.20 -4.24 -13.48
N PRO A 64 -3.95 -3.53 -14.61
CA PRO A 64 -3.94 -4.21 -15.91
C PRO A 64 -2.84 -5.25 -16.07
N MET A 65 -1.85 -5.25 -15.17
CA MET A 65 -0.79 -6.25 -15.18
C MET A 65 -1.25 -7.58 -14.59
N LEU A 66 -2.40 -7.61 -13.94
CA LEU A 66 -2.97 -8.80 -13.34
C LEU A 66 -3.91 -9.48 -14.33
N LYS A 67 -4.03 -10.81 -14.21
CA LYS A 67 -4.95 -11.54 -15.09
C LYS A 67 -6.39 -11.21 -14.73
N GLU A 68 -7.22 -11.05 -15.75
CA GLU A 68 -8.62 -10.68 -15.58
C GLU A 68 -9.37 -11.70 -14.72
N GLU A 69 -9.07 -12.99 -14.87
CA GLU A 69 -9.72 -14.03 -14.08
C GLU A 69 -9.44 -13.83 -12.58
N ALA A 70 -8.22 -13.44 -12.22
CA ALA A 70 -7.90 -13.22 -10.83
C ALA A 70 -8.69 -12.04 -10.26
N LEU A 71 -8.88 -11.00 -11.06
CA LEU A 71 -9.67 -9.85 -10.65
C LEU A 71 -11.14 -10.23 -10.41
N ASN A 72 -11.70 -11.03 -11.30
CA ASN A 72 -13.10 -11.44 -11.20
C ASN A 72 -13.35 -12.36 -10.01
N LEU A 73 -12.40 -13.28 -9.73
CA LEU A 73 -12.55 -14.24 -8.64
C LEU A 73 -12.68 -13.59 -7.27
N HIS A 74 -12.15 -12.40 -7.09
CA HIS A 74 -12.08 -11.77 -5.78
C HIS A 74 -13.04 -10.59 -5.61
N ALA A 75 -13.82 -10.27 -6.63
CA ALA A 75 -14.61 -9.04 -6.64
C ALA A 75 -15.69 -8.98 -5.56
N HIS A 76 -16.16 -10.11 -5.07
CA HIS A 76 -17.29 -10.16 -4.13
C HIS A 76 -16.93 -10.58 -2.71
N LYS A 77 -15.65 -10.73 -2.42
CA LYS A 77 -15.24 -11.14 -1.09
C LYS A 77 -15.24 -9.97 -0.13
N LYS A 78 -15.47 -10.27 1.13
CA LYS A 78 -15.37 -9.25 2.19
C LYS A 78 -13.93 -8.74 2.24
N VAL A 79 -13.78 -7.43 2.38
CA VAL A 79 -12.50 -6.76 2.21
C VAL A 79 -11.91 -6.34 3.55
N SER A 80 -10.65 -6.69 3.79
CA SER A 80 -9.87 -6.14 4.90
C SER A 80 -9.40 -4.73 4.54
N SER A 81 -9.21 -3.90 5.57
CA SER A 81 -8.69 -2.55 5.36
C SER A 81 -7.17 -2.51 5.30
N LEU A 82 -6.50 -3.58 5.74
CA LEU A 82 -5.05 -3.68 5.66
C LEU A 82 -4.61 -5.13 5.56
N LEU A 83 -3.39 -5.31 5.06
CA LEU A 83 -2.74 -6.61 4.92
C LEU A 83 -1.35 -6.51 5.52
N VAL A 84 -0.87 -7.63 6.07
CA VAL A 84 0.46 -7.70 6.68
C VAL A 84 1.26 -8.81 6.01
N HIS A 85 2.50 -8.49 5.67
CA HIS A 85 3.44 -9.46 5.11
C HIS A 85 4.74 -9.42 5.91
N HIS A 86 5.13 -10.58 6.45
CA HIS A 86 6.37 -10.70 7.21
C HIS A 86 7.51 -11.00 6.26
N CYS A 87 8.31 -10.00 5.94
CA CYS A 87 9.41 -10.20 5.00
C CYS A 87 10.55 -9.22 5.26
N THR A 88 11.72 -9.78 5.56
CA THR A 88 12.92 -8.96 5.74
C THR A 88 13.64 -8.68 4.42
N ARG A 89 13.32 -9.43 3.36
CA ARG A 89 13.99 -9.29 2.06
C ARG A 89 13.67 -7.99 1.34
N ASP A 90 12.55 -7.38 1.67
CA ASP A 90 12.07 -6.20 0.96
C ASP A 90 12.52 -4.89 1.60
N ILE A 91 13.32 -4.96 2.67
CA ILE A 91 13.80 -3.76 3.37
C ILE A 91 14.55 -2.78 2.45
N PRO A 92 15.57 -3.23 1.67
CA PRO A 92 16.27 -2.30 0.78
C PRO A 92 15.35 -1.67 -0.25
N VAL A 93 14.41 -2.42 -0.79
CA VAL A 93 13.45 -1.91 -1.76
C VAL A 93 12.57 -0.84 -1.12
N PHE A 94 12.07 -1.11 0.06
CA PHE A 94 11.24 -0.13 0.78
C PHE A 94 12.02 1.15 1.08
N GLN A 95 13.25 1.02 1.56
CA GLN A 95 14.07 2.18 1.88
C GLN A 95 14.34 3.03 0.65
N GLU A 96 14.62 2.40 -0.48
CA GLU A 96 14.86 3.13 -1.72
C GLU A 96 13.60 3.89 -2.17
N VAL A 97 12.44 3.24 -2.11
CA VAL A 97 11.18 3.89 -2.47
C VAL A 97 10.90 5.06 -1.52
N ALA A 98 11.15 4.88 -0.24
CA ALA A 98 10.91 5.93 0.74
C ALA A 98 11.79 7.15 0.46
N GLN A 99 13.07 6.93 0.11
CA GLN A 99 13.98 8.02 -0.25
C GLN A 99 13.51 8.74 -1.51
N LEU A 100 13.13 7.99 -2.54
CA LEU A 100 12.63 8.58 -3.78
C LEU A 100 11.34 9.35 -3.53
N SER A 101 10.49 8.88 -2.62
CA SER A 101 9.23 9.54 -2.31
C SER A 101 9.42 10.88 -1.61
N GLN A 102 10.55 11.08 -0.93
CA GLN A 102 10.85 12.34 -0.26
C GLN A 102 11.43 13.40 -1.21
N ASN A 103 11.89 13.00 -2.37
CA ASN A 103 12.48 13.93 -3.35
C ASN A 103 11.39 14.47 -4.26
N LYS A 104 11.20 15.80 -4.23
CA LYS A 104 10.17 16.46 -5.02
C LYS A 104 10.59 16.73 -6.46
N ASN A 105 11.89 16.59 -6.76
CA ASN A 105 12.45 16.94 -8.08
C ASN A 105 13.05 15.73 -8.76
N LEU A 106 12.26 14.64 -8.86
CA LEU A 106 12.72 13.42 -9.49
C LEU A 106 12.88 13.61 -11.02
N ARG A 107 13.95 13.05 -11.54
CA ARG A 107 14.12 12.90 -13.00
C ARG A 107 13.18 11.81 -13.50
N TYR A 108 12.93 11.79 -14.82
CA TYR A 108 12.07 10.76 -15.39
C TYR A 108 12.55 9.34 -15.08
N ALA A 109 13.86 9.11 -15.16
CA ALA A 109 14.42 7.79 -14.85
C ALA A 109 14.14 7.40 -13.38
N GLU A 110 14.25 8.37 -12.47
CA GLU A 110 13.98 8.13 -11.06
C GLU A 110 12.49 7.91 -10.79
N MET A 111 11.63 8.62 -11.50
CA MET A 111 10.19 8.42 -11.39
C MET A 111 9.80 7.02 -11.84
N LEU A 112 10.38 6.56 -12.94
CA LEU A 112 10.12 5.22 -13.44
C LEU A 112 10.65 4.16 -12.48
N ARG A 113 11.86 4.39 -11.94
CA ARG A 113 12.44 3.48 -10.96
C ARG A 113 11.57 3.38 -9.72
N LYS A 114 11.12 4.51 -9.20
CA LYS A 114 10.22 4.53 -8.04
C LYS A 114 8.97 3.70 -8.31
N ARG A 115 8.35 3.88 -9.46
CA ARG A 115 7.13 3.14 -9.83
C ARG A 115 7.40 1.65 -9.92
N ALA A 116 8.51 1.26 -10.53
CA ALA A 116 8.90 -0.15 -10.66
C ALA A 116 9.11 -0.78 -9.28
N LEU A 117 9.76 -0.05 -8.38
CA LEU A 117 10.00 -0.55 -7.01
C LEU A 117 8.70 -0.65 -6.21
N ILE A 118 7.77 0.28 -6.41
CA ILE A 118 6.44 0.19 -5.80
C ILE A 118 5.74 -1.07 -6.29
N PHE A 119 5.79 -1.35 -7.58
CA PHE A 119 5.20 -2.58 -8.13
C PHE A 119 5.84 -3.82 -7.52
N ALA A 120 7.16 -3.80 -7.31
CA ALA A 120 7.84 -4.91 -6.65
C ALA A 120 7.33 -5.10 -5.21
N LEU A 121 7.13 -4.01 -4.48
CA LEU A 121 6.57 -4.10 -3.12
C LEU A 121 5.14 -4.62 -3.13
N LEU A 122 4.33 -4.15 -4.07
CA LEU A 122 2.94 -4.61 -4.17
C LEU A 122 2.86 -6.10 -4.49
N SER A 123 3.82 -6.61 -5.27
CA SER A 123 3.80 -8.01 -5.70
C SER A 123 3.90 -8.98 -4.53
N VAL A 124 4.50 -8.58 -3.39
CA VAL A 124 4.60 -9.49 -2.25
C VAL A 124 3.24 -9.81 -1.63
N PHE A 125 2.25 -8.96 -1.87
CA PHE A 125 0.90 -9.19 -1.34
C PHE A 125 0.01 -10.01 -2.27
N LEU A 126 0.47 -10.34 -3.48
CA LEU A 126 -0.37 -11.06 -4.45
C LEU A 126 -0.78 -12.44 -3.99
N GLU A 127 -0.02 -13.06 -3.10
CA GLU A 127 -0.37 -14.37 -2.56
C GLU A 127 -1.49 -14.30 -1.52
N ASP A 128 -1.73 -13.11 -0.97
CA ASP A 128 -2.82 -12.92 -0.01
C ASP A 128 -4.15 -12.80 -0.76
N THR A 129 -5.11 -13.65 -0.41
CA THR A 129 -6.40 -13.67 -1.10
C THR A 129 -7.19 -12.38 -0.93
N GLN A 130 -6.83 -11.55 0.05
CA GLN A 130 -7.51 -10.27 0.30
C GLN A 130 -6.91 -9.10 -0.45
N PHE A 131 -5.77 -9.30 -1.13
CA PHE A 131 -5.08 -8.18 -1.77
C PHE A 131 -5.88 -7.58 -2.92
N ILE A 132 -6.34 -8.42 -3.84
CA ILE A 132 -7.11 -7.94 -5.00
C ILE A 132 -8.44 -7.30 -4.54
N PRO A 133 -9.21 -7.91 -3.63
CA PRO A 133 -10.40 -7.25 -3.11
C PRO A 133 -10.12 -5.89 -2.48
N LEU A 134 -9.05 -5.77 -1.70
CA LEU A 134 -8.66 -4.50 -1.11
C LEU A 134 -8.32 -3.47 -2.19
N LEU A 135 -7.53 -3.87 -3.17
CA LEU A 135 -7.12 -2.99 -4.25
C LEU A 135 -8.32 -2.48 -5.05
N LEU A 136 -9.24 -3.37 -5.41
CA LEU A 136 -10.45 -3.00 -6.12
C LEU A 136 -11.32 -2.07 -5.28
N ASN A 137 -11.41 -2.34 -3.99
CA ASN A 137 -12.18 -1.51 -3.08
C ASN A 137 -11.63 -0.08 -3.00
N VAL A 138 -10.32 0.05 -2.97
CA VAL A 138 -9.67 1.36 -2.92
C VAL A 138 -9.93 2.14 -4.21
N LEU A 139 -9.85 1.47 -5.35
CA LEU A 139 -9.97 2.13 -6.65
C LEU A 139 -11.41 2.41 -7.06
N GLN A 140 -12.37 1.62 -6.57
CA GLN A 140 -13.76 1.72 -6.99
C GLN A 140 -14.71 1.67 -5.78
N PRO A 141 -14.58 2.59 -4.83
CA PRO A 141 -15.40 2.53 -3.62
C PRO A 141 -16.88 2.76 -3.89
N ASN A 142 -17.23 3.46 -4.97
CA ASN A 142 -18.61 3.78 -5.29
C ASN A 142 -19.39 2.62 -5.92
N MET A 143 -18.70 1.56 -6.31
CA MET A 143 -19.37 0.40 -6.92
C MET A 143 -19.84 -0.62 -5.90
N ARG A 144 -19.82 -0.26 -4.63
CA ARG A 144 -20.14 -1.18 -3.54
C ARG A 144 -21.58 -1.07 -3.06
N THR A 145 -22.32 -0.16 -3.57
CA THR A 145 -23.71 0.01 -3.17
C THR A 145 -24.60 -1.09 -3.69
#